data_e02b5f0e88ba05c541f043cc6c6bdf4a
#
_entry.id   e02b5f0e88ba05c541f043cc6c6bdf4a
#
_cell.length_a   1.000
_cell.length_b   1.000
_cell.length_c   1.000
_cell.angle_alpha   90.00
_cell.angle_beta   90.00
_cell.angle_gamma   90.00
#
_symmetry.space_group_name_H-M   'P 1'
#
loop_
_entity.id
_entity.type
_entity.pdbx_description
1 polymer ?
#
loop_
_entity_poly.entity_id
_entity_poly.type
_entity_poly.pdbx_seq_one_letter_code
_entity_poly.pdbx_strand_id
1 'polypeptide(L)'
;RRFRRLLPGLLVMVMVSIVASWALLPPSYFPFLGRDALSAIFYFANWHLIGIRASYFNSSIAPTILTHTWSLSIEEQFYWVWPLVIAVVMRFRRSWLLGACVVGALSSAWVMNLFYGDRTNARVYFGTDTHVQGLLLGAAAAVLAWRLEQRISEPSQTNDRRWHALGLVSLVGILVVVRYAEGNSSFMFQGGFFAFGLLVAALILSLRFAPTSPLARLFGWGPMAYVGRVSYSIYLWHYPVYSLVTHYRTGIDGYALFAVRLIATGALSLVSYYV
;
A
#
# COMPACT_ATOMS: atom_id res chain seq x y z
N ARG A 1 15.18 -11.15 -8.28
CA ARG A 1 14.02 -12.05 -8.10
C ARG A 1 12.69 -11.28 -8.06
N ARG A 2 12.58 -10.18 -7.28
CA ARG A 2 11.35 -9.39 -7.14
C ARG A 2 10.89 -8.80 -8.48
N PHE A 3 11.76 -8.11 -9.19
CA PHE A 3 11.46 -7.48 -10.49
C PHE A 3 10.91 -8.47 -11.53
N ARG A 4 11.50 -9.67 -11.63
CA ARG A 4 10.99 -10.73 -12.52
C ARG A 4 9.60 -11.24 -12.16
N ARG A 5 9.16 -11.05 -10.90
CA ARG A 5 7.85 -11.48 -10.42
C ARG A 5 6.79 -10.39 -10.59
N LEU A 6 7.15 -9.12 -10.43
CA LEU A 6 6.18 -8.03 -10.37
C LEU A 6 6.00 -7.32 -11.72
N LEU A 7 7.09 -7.12 -12.47
CA LEU A 7 7.07 -6.38 -13.73
C LEU A 7 6.16 -7.01 -14.81
N PRO A 8 6.16 -8.33 -15.05
CA PRO A 8 5.29 -8.90 -16.07
C PRO A 8 3.82 -8.60 -15.82
N GLY A 9 3.34 -8.80 -14.58
CA GLY A 9 1.96 -8.49 -14.21
C GLY A 9 1.61 -7.01 -14.39
N LEU A 10 2.53 -6.11 -14.03
CA LEU A 10 2.35 -4.67 -14.24
C LEU A 10 2.23 -4.35 -15.74
N LEU A 11 3.12 -4.89 -16.58
CA LEU A 11 3.10 -4.64 -18.02
C LEU A 11 1.81 -5.14 -18.66
N VAL A 12 1.36 -6.34 -18.32
CA VAL A 12 0.10 -6.90 -18.79
C VAL A 12 -1.07 -6.01 -18.39
N MET A 13 -1.13 -5.60 -17.12
CA MET A 13 -2.18 -4.71 -16.63
C MET A 13 -2.16 -3.36 -17.37
N VAL A 14 -1.00 -2.75 -17.56
CA VAL A 14 -0.88 -1.47 -18.29
C VAL A 14 -1.32 -1.63 -19.74
N MET A 15 -0.86 -2.66 -20.46
CA MET A 15 -1.25 -2.89 -21.85
C MET A 15 -2.77 -3.11 -21.99
N VAL A 16 -3.35 -3.98 -21.17
CA VAL A 16 -4.80 -4.24 -21.22
C VAL A 16 -5.57 -2.97 -20.84
N SER A 17 -5.09 -2.20 -19.87
CA SER A 17 -5.70 -0.93 -19.48
C SER A 17 -5.67 0.10 -20.61
N ILE A 18 -4.59 0.18 -21.38
CA ILE A 18 -4.50 1.06 -22.56
C ILE A 18 -5.52 0.64 -23.63
N VAL A 19 -5.53 -0.65 -23.98
CA VAL A 19 -6.47 -1.18 -24.98
C VAL A 19 -7.92 -0.97 -24.55
N ALA A 20 -8.23 -1.28 -23.30
CA ALA A 20 -9.57 -1.06 -22.74
C ALA A 20 -9.96 0.42 -22.73
N SER A 21 -9.00 1.31 -22.45
CA SER A 21 -9.25 2.77 -22.55
C SER A 21 -9.58 3.22 -23.96
N TRP A 22 -8.85 2.76 -24.96
CA TRP A 22 -9.15 3.07 -26.36
C TRP A 22 -10.52 2.58 -26.82
N ALA A 23 -10.93 1.43 -26.32
CA ALA A 23 -12.23 0.84 -26.67
C ALA A 23 -13.42 1.50 -25.93
N LEU A 24 -13.20 1.96 -24.69
CA LEU A 24 -14.28 2.32 -23.78
C LEU A 24 -14.31 3.79 -23.36
N LEU A 25 -13.21 4.54 -23.51
CA LEU A 25 -13.12 5.93 -23.06
C LEU A 25 -13.19 6.90 -24.25
N PRO A 26 -13.69 8.13 -24.01
CA PRO A 26 -13.64 9.20 -25.02
C PRO A 26 -12.20 9.55 -25.42
N PRO A 27 -11.97 9.99 -26.67
CA PRO A 27 -10.63 10.35 -27.16
C PRO A 27 -9.92 11.44 -26.35
N SER A 28 -10.65 12.26 -25.60
CA SER A 28 -10.09 13.27 -24.70
C SER A 28 -9.18 12.72 -23.59
N TYR A 29 -9.28 11.42 -23.29
CA TYR A 29 -8.42 10.75 -22.29
C TYR A 29 -7.07 10.28 -22.87
N PHE A 30 -6.96 10.10 -24.19
CA PHE A 30 -5.80 9.47 -24.82
C PHE A 30 -4.48 10.24 -24.65
N PRO A 31 -4.44 11.60 -24.70
CA PRO A 31 -3.19 12.35 -24.55
C PRO A 31 -2.50 12.13 -23.21
N PHE A 32 -3.25 11.80 -22.17
CA PHE A 32 -2.72 11.58 -20.81
C PHE A 32 -2.26 10.14 -20.59
N LEU A 33 -2.94 9.19 -21.24
CA LEU A 33 -2.76 7.76 -21.01
C LEU A 33 -1.31 7.28 -21.26
N GLY A 34 -0.66 7.79 -22.31
CA GLY A 34 0.74 7.43 -22.62
C GLY A 34 1.73 7.87 -21.55
N ARG A 35 1.57 9.09 -21.01
CA ARG A 35 2.43 9.61 -19.94
C ARG A 35 2.21 8.86 -18.63
N ASP A 36 0.96 8.53 -18.31
CA ASP A 36 0.61 7.76 -17.13
C ASP A 36 1.14 6.33 -17.22
N ALA A 37 1.01 5.69 -18.41
CA ALA A 37 1.58 4.36 -18.64
C ALA A 37 3.09 4.34 -18.47
N LEU A 38 3.81 5.29 -19.07
CA LEU A 38 5.27 5.41 -18.90
C LEU A 38 5.62 5.65 -17.43
N SER A 39 4.91 6.55 -16.76
CA SER A 39 5.16 6.84 -15.35
C SER A 39 4.92 5.62 -14.44
N ALA A 40 3.92 4.80 -14.74
CA ALA A 40 3.65 3.55 -14.03
C ALA A 40 4.75 2.49 -14.27
N ILE A 41 5.16 2.28 -15.53
CA ILE A 41 6.19 1.30 -15.92
C ILE A 41 7.54 1.63 -15.29
N PHE A 42 7.91 2.91 -15.24
CA PHE A 42 9.18 3.38 -14.69
C PHE A 42 9.12 3.73 -13.20
N TYR A 43 8.00 3.44 -12.51
CA TYR A 43 7.82 3.64 -11.08
C TYR A 43 8.02 5.09 -10.60
N PHE A 44 7.56 6.06 -11.37
CA PHE A 44 7.52 7.47 -10.96
C PHE A 44 6.11 8.11 -11.08
N ALA A 45 5.05 7.28 -11.12
CA ALA A 45 3.68 7.75 -11.25
C ALA A 45 3.28 8.74 -10.13
N ASN A 46 3.79 8.58 -8.94
CA ASN A 46 3.55 9.50 -7.83
C ASN A 46 4.09 10.92 -8.11
N TRP A 47 5.30 11.05 -8.65
CA TRP A 47 5.87 12.36 -9.00
C TRP A 47 5.21 12.96 -10.23
N HIS A 48 4.80 12.14 -11.19
CA HIS A 48 4.00 12.58 -12.32
C HIS A 48 2.67 13.19 -11.85
N LEU A 49 1.95 12.53 -10.95
CA LEU A 49 0.68 13.03 -10.40
C LEU A 49 0.86 14.34 -9.61
N ILE A 50 1.96 14.49 -8.87
CA ILE A 50 2.32 15.77 -8.24
C ILE A 50 2.51 16.87 -9.29
N GLY A 51 3.26 16.56 -10.36
CA GLY A 51 3.56 17.51 -11.43
C GLY A 51 2.32 18.05 -12.14
N ILE A 52 1.32 17.21 -12.38
CA ILE A 52 0.04 17.60 -12.97
C ILE A 52 -0.98 18.11 -11.95
N ARG A 53 -0.60 18.25 -10.68
CA ARG A 53 -1.47 18.66 -9.56
C ARG A 53 -2.74 17.80 -9.46
N ALA A 54 -2.63 16.51 -9.71
CA ALA A 54 -3.74 15.59 -9.62
C ALA A 54 -4.33 15.58 -8.20
N SER A 55 -5.63 15.42 -8.10
CA SER A 55 -6.30 15.17 -6.84
C SER A 55 -6.84 13.74 -6.84
N TYR A 56 -6.48 12.97 -5.83
CA TYR A 56 -7.01 11.61 -5.70
C TYR A 56 -8.50 11.61 -5.31
N PHE A 57 -8.94 12.65 -4.61
CA PHE A 57 -10.30 12.74 -4.06
C PHE A 57 -11.22 13.66 -4.86
N ASN A 58 -10.69 14.57 -5.66
CA ASN A 58 -11.46 15.52 -6.47
C ASN A 58 -11.26 15.25 -7.96
N SER A 59 -12.31 14.84 -8.62
CA SER A 59 -12.35 14.42 -10.03
C SER A 59 -12.31 15.56 -11.07
N SER A 60 -11.84 16.76 -10.72
CA SER A 60 -11.77 17.89 -11.66
C SER A 60 -10.76 17.68 -12.80
N ILE A 61 -9.73 16.86 -12.58
CA ILE A 61 -8.87 16.31 -13.62
C ILE A 61 -9.12 14.82 -13.56
N ALA A 62 -9.78 14.27 -14.57
CA ALA A 62 -10.15 12.85 -14.57
C ALA A 62 -8.91 11.98 -14.34
N PRO A 63 -8.83 11.27 -13.20
CA PRO A 63 -7.72 10.38 -12.93
C PRO A 63 -7.75 9.29 -14.00
N THR A 64 -6.60 9.00 -14.58
CA THR A 64 -6.53 7.86 -15.49
C THR A 64 -6.72 6.56 -14.73
N ILE A 65 -7.06 5.51 -15.46
CA ILE A 65 -7.24 4.16 -14.89
C ILE A 65 -5.96 3.58 -14.27
N LEU A 66 -4.81 4.27 -14.42
CA LEU A 66 -3.51 3.89 -13.86
C LEU A 66 -3.13 4.69 -12.62
N THR A 67 -3.98 5.60 -12.15
CA THR A 67 -3.67 6.49 -11.01
C THR A 67 -3.18 5.72 -9.79
N HIS A 68 -3.79 4.58 -9.45
CA HIS A 68 -3.42 3.77 -8.28
C HIS A 68 -1.96 3.30 -8.25
N THR A 69 -1.25 3.29 -9.39
CA THR A 69 0.16 2.86 -9.46
C THR A 69 1.12 3.80 -8.74
N TRP A 70 0.64 4.95 -8.23
CA TRP A 70 1.45 5.87 -7.45
C TRP A 70 2.05 5.24 -6.19
N SER A 71 1.29 4.44 -5.46
CA SER A 71 1.78 3.82 -4.23
C SER A 71 2.79 2.71 -4.54
N LEU A 72 2.60 1.97 -5.63
CA LEU A 72 3.57 1.01 -6.13
C LEU A 72 4.90 1.69 -6.50
N SER A 73 4.84 2.90 -7.07
CA SER A 73 6.03 3.69 -7.36
C SER A 73 6.82 4.04 -6.09
N ILE A 74 6.15 4.44 -5.01
CA ILE A 74 6.79 4.71 -3.72
C ILE A 74 7.46 3.45 -3.16
N GLU A 75 6.77 2.31 -3.22
CA GLU A 75 7.32 1.04 -2.77
C GLU A 75 8.59 0.66 -3.53
N GLU A 76 8.60 0.71 -4.86
CA GLU A 76 9.76 0.33 -5.66
C GLU A 76 10.92 1.32 -5.49
N GLN A 77 10.66 2.63 -5.38
CA GLN A 77 11.67 3.63 -5.01
C GLN A 77 12.32 3.31 -3.66
N PHE A 78 11.49 2.94 -2.66
CA PHE A 78 11.99 2.50 -1.36
C PHE A 78 12.89 1.26 -1.49
N TYR A 79 12.50 0.25 -2.27
CA TYR A 79 13.30 -0.97 -2.45
C TYR A 79 14.63 -0.74 -3.17
N TRP A 80 14.75 0.32 -3.96
CA TRP A 80 16.03 0.68 -4.58
C TRP A 80 16.95 1.38 -3.59
N VAL A 81 16.40 2.24 -2.76
CA VAL A 81 17.18 3.04 -1.79
C VAL A 81 17.49 2.25 -0.51
N TRP A 82 16.54 1.46 -0.04
CA TRP A 82 16.61 0.80 1.26
C TRP A 82 17.82 -0.13 1.46
N PRO A 83 18.23 -0.99 0.50
CA PRO A 83 19.43 -1.81 0.65
C PRO A 83 20.69 -0.97 0.84
N LEU A 84 20.79 0.18 0.18
CA LEU A 84 21.91 1.11 0.34
C LEU A 84 21.92 1.72 1.74
N VAL A 85 20.77 2.16 2.23
CA VAL A 85 20.63 2.67 3.61
C VAL A 85 21.04 1.61 4.62
N ILE A 86 20.55 0.36 4.47
CA ILE A 86 20.97 -0.75 5.33
C ILE A 86 22.49 -0.94 5.28
N ALA A 87 23.07 -1.00 4.08
CA ALA A 87 24.52 -1.22 3.92
C ALA A 87 25.32 -0.12 4.62
N VAL A 88 24.94 1.15 4.45
CA VAL A 88 25.60 2.29 5.10
C VAL A 88 25.45 2.21 6.60
N VAL A 89 24.24 2.03 7.14
CA VAL A 89 24.01 1.97 8.60
C VAL A 89 24.75 0.81 9.22
N MET A 90 24.74 -0.36 8.58
CA MET A 90 25.44 -1.55 9.07
C MET A 90 26.97 -1.42 9.04
N ARG A 91 27.52 -0.59 8.13
CA ARG A 91 28.97 -0.30 8.06
C ARG A 91 29.48 0.43 9.30
N PHE A 92 28.60 1.24 9.92
CA PHE A 92 28.93 1.95 11.17
C PHE A 92 28.56 1.14 12.40
N ARG A 93 27.26 0.87 12.59
CA ARG A 93 26.75 0.11 13.73
C ARG A 93 25.41 -0.55 13.44
N ARG A 94 25.34 -1.87 13.49
CA ARG A 94 24.09 -2.64 13.33
C ARG A 94 22.99 -2.23 14.34
N SER A 95 23.39 -1.80 15.55
CA SER A 95 22.44 -1.33 16.56
C SER A 95 21.68 -0.06 16.16
N TRP A 96 22.18 0.72 15.21
CA TRP A 96 21.55 1.96 14.78
C TRP A 96 20.42 1.75 13.79
N LEU A 97 20.29 0.56 13.19
CA LEU A 97 19.29 0.30 12.15
C LEU A 97 17.85 0.56 12.63
N LEU A 98 17.50 0.15 13.85
CA LEU A 98 16.17 0.43 14.41
C LEU A 98 15.97 1.95 14.60
N GLY A 99 16.99 2.63 15.14
CA GLY A 99 16.94 4.08 15.30
C GLY A 99 16.77 4.82 13.97
N ALA A 100 17.49 4.39 12.93
CA ALA A 100 17.37 4.95 11.59
C ALA A 100 15.96 4.78 11.00
N CYS A 101 15.36 3.58 11.17
CA CYS A 101 13.98 3.34 10.77
C CYS A 101 12.99 4.28 11.49
N VAL A 102 13.12 4.39 12.82
CA VAL A 102 12.20 5.19 13.64
C VAL A 102 12.37 6.68 13.33
N VAL A 103 13.60 7.18 13.30
CA VAL A 103 13.89 8.58 12.96
C VAL A 103 13.39 8.91 11.54
N GLY A 104 13.67 8.03 10.57
CA GLY A 104 13.18 8.21 9.21
C GLY A 104 11.65 8.23 9.12
N ALA A 105 10.96 7.34 9.85
CA ALA A 105 9.51 7.32 9.89
C ALA A 105 8.92 8.60 10.52
N LEU A 106 9.49 9.06 11.64
CA LEU A 106 9.09 10.30 12.29
C LEU A 106 9.36 11.52 11.40
N SER A 107 10.52 11.58 10.74
CA SER A 107 10.85 12.64 9.79
C SER A 107 9.85 12.68 8.62
N SER A 108 9.48 11.52 8.08
CA SER A 108 8.48 11.42 7.01
C SER A 108 7.10 11.91 7.47
N ALA A 109 6.66 11.53 8.67
CA ALA A 109 5.40 12.00 9.24
C ALA A 109 5.42 13.52 9.51
N TRP A 110 6.55 14.03 9.97
CA TRP A 110 6.74 15.47 10.19
C TRP A 110 6.73 16.26 8.88
N VAL A 111 7.39 15.77 7.84
CA VAL A 111 7.36 16.35 6.48
C VAL A 111 5.94 16.35 5.92
N MET A 112 5.19 15.27 6.13
CA MET A 112 3.77 15.20 5.74
C MET A 112 2.95 16.30 6.40
N ASN A 113 3.14 16.51 7.70
CA ASN A 113 2.45 17.57 8.45
C ASN A 113 2.85 18.98 7.97
N LEU A 114 4.14 19.22 7.71
CA LEU A 114 4.64 20.52 7.23
C LEU A 114 4.02 20.92 5.87
N PHE A 115 3.85 19.97 4.98
CA PHE A 115 3.27 20.24 3.65
C PHE A 115 1.73 20.20 3.64
N TYR A 116 1.11 19.81 4.75
CA TYR A 116 -0.35 19.82 4.84
C TYR A 116 -0.88 21.27 4.81
N GLY A 117 -1.89 21.51 3.99
CA GLY A 117 -2.46 22.85 3.78
C GLY A 117 -2.02 23.54 2.49
N ASP A 118 -1.11 22.91 1.72
CA ASP A 118 -0.85 23.36 0.34
C ASP A 118 -2.10 23.13 -0.54
N ARG A 119 -2.36 24.06 -1.44
CA ARG A 119 -3.65 24.22 -2.14
C ARG A 119 -4.18 22.99 -2.88
N THR A 120 -3.33 22.00 -3.15
CA THR A 120 -3.73 20.81 -3.94
C THR A 120 -3.68 19.51 -3.16
N ASN A 121 -3.07 19.48 -1.97
CA ASN A 121 -2.75 18.26 -1.22
C ASN A 121 -2.03 17.14 -2.05
N ALA A 122 -1.81 17.38 -3.33
CA ALA A 122 -1.17 16.40 -4.22
C ALA A 122 0.23 16.03 -3.74
N ARG A 123 1.02 17.04 -3.34
CA ARG A 123 2.38 16.86 -2.83
C ARG A 123 2.42 16.00 -1.57
N VAL A 124 1.47 16.25 -0.67
CA VAL A 124 1.36 15.55 0.60
C VAL A 124 0.90 14.12 0.40
N TYR A 125 -0.07 13.92 -0.51
CA TYR A 125 -0.67 12.61 -0.74
C TYR A 125 0.19 11.68 -1.61
N PHE A 126 0.91 12.21 -2.61
CA PHE A 126 1.68 11.38 -3.55
C PHE A 126 3.19 11.37 -3.26
N GLY A 127 3.69 12.18 -2.32
CA GLY A 127 5.11 12.29 -2.03
C GLY A 127 5.71 11.00 -1.47
N THR A 128 6.87 10.59 -1.99
CA THR A 128 7.62 9.45 -1.44
C THR A 128 8.06 9.75 -0.02
N ASP A 129 8.58 10.94 0.20
CA ASP A 129 9.07 11.43 1.49
C ASP A 129 7.99 11.57 2.56
N THR A 130 6.73 11.80 2.16
CA THR A 130 5.59 11.87 3.08
C THR A 130 4.98 10.49 3.40
N HIS A 131 5.08 9.51 2.48
CA HIS A 131 4.46 8.19 2.63
C HIS A 131 5.42 7.07 3.04
N VAL A 132 6.73 7.27 2.93
CA VAL A 132 7.73 6.25 3.29
C VAL A 132 7.68 5.84 4.77
N GLN A 133 7.02 6.64 5.62
CA GLN A 133 6.81 6.34 7.04
C GLN A 133 6.22 4.94 7.28
N GLY A 134 5.25 4.50 6.49
CA GLY A 134 4.64 3.18 6.62
C GLY A 134 5.64 2.05 6.33
N LEU A 135 6.46 2.21 5.29
CA LEU A 135 7.50 1.23 4.92
C LEU A 135 8.62 1.18 5.98
N LEU A 136 9.01 2.34 6.52
CA LEU A 136 10.02 2.43 7.58
C LEU A 136 9.51 1.85 8.91
N LEU A 137 8.24 2.00 9.25
CA LEU A 137 7.63 1.34 10.40
C LEU A 137 7.59 -0.18 10.23
N GLY A 138 7.30 -0.67 9.03
CA GLY A 138 7.41 -2.09 8.69
C GLY A 138 8.85 -2.61 8.83
N ALA A 139 9.84 -1.84 8.37
CA ALA A 139 11.26 -2.17 8.54
C ALA A 139 11.67 -2.14 10.02
N ALA A 140 11.20 -1.15 10.80
CA ALA A 140 11.41 -1.09 12.25
C ALA A 140 10.83 -2.33 12.95
N ALA A 141 9.61 -2.74 12.60
CA ALA A 141 9.00 -3.95 13.14
C ALA A 141 9.84 -5.21 12.83
N ALA A 142 10.36 -5.34 11.61
CA ALA A 142 11.21 -6.45 11.21
C ALA A 142 12.53 -6.50 12.04
N VAL A 143 13.17 -5.33 12.21
CA VAL A 143 14.39 -5.22 13.05
C VAL A 143 14.10 -5.53 14.52
N LEU A 144 12.96 -5.04 15.02
CA LEU A 144 12.52 -5.32 16.39
C LEU A 144 12.21 -6.80 16.59
N ALA A 145 11.47 -7.43 15.67
CA ALA A 145 11.20 -8.86 15.71
C ALA A 145 12.49 -9.66 15.78
N TRP A 146 13.43 -9.37 14.88
CA TRP A 146 14.73 -10.04 14.87
C TRP A 146 15.50 -9.87 16.21
N ARG A 147 15.48 -8.67 16.83
CA ARG A 147 16.13 -8.44 18.14
C ARG A 147 15.45 -9.19 19.28
N LEU A 148 14.12 -9.25 19.27
CA LEU A 148 13.36 -9.98 20.28
C LEU A 148 13.62 -11.49 20.17
N GLU A 149 13.64 -12.05 18.97
CA GLU A 149 13.97 -13.46 18.73
C GLU A 149 15.35 -13.85 19.26
N GLN A 150 16.34 -12.95 19.18
CA GLN A 150 17.67 -13.20 19.76
C GLN A 150 17.70 -13.24 21.30
N ARG A 151 16.67 -12.69 21.95
CA ARG A 151 16.59 -12.60 23.42
C ARG A 151 15.67 -13.65 24.05
N ILE A 152 14.78 -14.23 23.26
CA ILE A 152 13.83 -15.23 23.75
C ILE A 152 14.48 -16.62 23.61
N SER A 153 15.05 -17.12 24.70
CA SER A 153 15.64 -18.49 24.76
C SER A 153 14.55 -19.57 24.83
N GLU A 154 13.38 -19.25 25.35
CA GLU A 154 12.21 -20.14 25.46
C GLU A 154 10.90 -19.33 25.26
N PRO A 155 9.93 -19.80 24.48
CA PRO A 155 8.62 -19.18 24.38
C PRO A 155 7.84 -19.36 25.69
N SER A 156 7.87 -18.37 26.56
CA SER A 156 7.08 -18.39 27.80
C SER A 156 5.59 -18.14 27.49
N GLN A 157 4.71 -19.00 28.02
CA GLN A 157 3.25 -18.86 27.90
C GLN A 157 2.72 -17.53 28.43
N THR A 158 3.41 -16.87 29.34
CA THR A 158 3.03 -15.57 29.91
C THR A 158 3.17 -14.40 28.91
N ASN A 159 4.04 -14.54 27.93
CA ASN A 159 4.26 -13.52 26.91
C ASN A 159 3.18 -13.57 25.82
N ASP A 160 2.54 -14.71 25.64
CA ASP A 160 1.52 -14.95 24.62
C ASP A 160 0.27 -14.05 24.82
N ARG A 161 -0.21 -13.88 26.05
CA ARG A 161 -1.39 -13.05 26.36
C ARG A 161 -1.18 -11.56 26.01
N ARG A 162 0.01 -11.03 26.22
CA ARG A 162 0.31 -9.62 25.89
C ARG A 162 0.30 -9.40 24.39
N TRP A 163 0.86 -10.35 23.64
CA TRP A 163 0.83 -10.30 22.18
C TRP A 163 -0.57 -10.50 21.63
N HIS A 164 -1.39 -11.39 22.23
CA HIS A 164 -2.81 -11.51 21.86
C HIS A 164 -3.57 -10.20 22.07
N ALA A 165 -3.41 -9.57 23.23
CA ALA A 165 -4.05 -8.30 23.54
C ALA A 165 -3.61 -7.20 22.56
N LEU A 166 -2.28 -7.10 22.29
CA LEU A 166 -1.73 -6.16 21.33
C LEU A 166 -2.34 -6.37 19.94
N GLY A 167 -2.44 -7.61 19.47
CA GLY A 167 -3.02 -7.93 18.17
C GLY A 167 -4.49 -7.54 18.07
N LEU A 168 -5.28 -7.82 19.11
CA LEU A 168 -6.69 -7.46 19.15
C LEU A 168 -6.88 -5.93 19.17
N VAL A 169 -6.17 -5.22 20.03
CA VAL A 169 -6.20 -3.75 20.10
C VAL A 169 -5.79 -3.13 18.76
N SER A 170 -4.73 -3.66 18.16
CA SER A 170 -4.26 -3.18 16.86
C SER A 170 -5.29 -3.40 15.76
N LEU A 171 -5.91 -4.59 15.71
CA LEU A 171 -6.95 -4.89 14.72
C LEU A 171 -8.18 -3.98 14.90
N VAL A 172 -8.65 -3.82 16.14
CA VAL A 172 -9.76 -2.90 16.44
C VAL A 172 -9.39 -1.48 16.04
N GLY A 173 -8.19 -1.00 16.39
CA GLY A 173 -7.72 0.32 15.99
C GLY A 173 -7.68 0.51 14.47
N ILE A 174 -7.19 -0.49 13.73
CA ILE A 174 -7.20 -0.49 12.26
C ILE A 174 -8.63 -0.38 11.72
N LEU A 175 -9.56 -1.19 12.24
CA LEU A 175 -10.97 -1.17 11.81
C LEU A 175 -11.64 0.17 12.12
N VAL A 176 -11.35 0.77 13.27
CA VAL A 176 -11.84 2.11 13.64
C VAL A 176 -11.30 3.15 12.66
N VAL A 177 -9.99 3.15 12.36
CA VAL A 177 -9.42 4.08 11.39
C VAL A 177 -10.07 3.88 10.01
N VAL A 178 -10.18 2.65 9.53
CA VAL A 178 -10.80 2.36 8.22
C VAL A 178 -12.27 2.80 8.18
N ARG A 179 -12.99 2.68 9.30
CA ARG A 179 -14.44 3.04 9.37
C ARG A 179 -14.69 4.54 9.41
N TYR A 180 -13.82 5.29 10.07
CA TYR A 180 -14.07 6.70 10.39
C TYR A 180 -13.10 7.67 9.74
N ALA A 181 -11.95 7.21 9.23
CA ALA A 181 -11.03 8.09 8.55
C ALA A 181 -11.54 8.41 7.15
N GLU A 182 -11.83 9.68 6.91
CA GLU A 182 -12.01 10.20 5.56
C GLU A 182 -10.62 10.43 4.96
N GLY A 183 -10.42 9.94 3.73
CA GLY A 183 -9.09 9.97 3.08
C GLY A 183 -8.50 11.37 2.90
N ASN A 184 -9.32 12.43 3.01
CA ASN A 184 -8.90 13.83 2.92
C ASN A 184 -8.99 14.56 4.28
N SER A 185 -9.16 13.83 5.38
CA SER A 185 -9.24 14.45 6.71
C SER A 185 -7.88 14.96 7.18
N SER A 186 -7.88 16.13 7.83
CA SER A 186 -6.67 16.71 8.45
C SER A 186 -6.00 15.73 9.41
N PHE A 187 -6.79 14.97 10.15
CA PHE A 187 -6.30 13.95 11.07
C PHE A 187 -5.35 12.95 10.38
N MET A 188 -5.69 12.48 9.17
CA MET A 188 -4.84 11.50 8.47
C MET A 188 -3.47 12.06 8.14
N PHE A 189 -3.39 13.30 7.67
CA PHE A 189 -2.13 13.94 7.29
C PHE A 189 -1.33 14.46 8.50
N GLN A 190 -1.99 14.79 9.60
CA GLN A 190 -1.37 15.29 10.83
C GLN A 190 -1.00 14.20 11.85
N GLY A 191 -0.78 12.97 11.37
CA GLY A 191 -0.31 11.86 12.20
C GLY A 191 -1.13 10.58 12.07
N GLY A 192 -2.33 10.62 11.48
CA GLY A 192 -3.20 9.46 11.28
C GLY A 192 -2.54 8.34 10.47
N PHE A 193 -1.85 8.67 9.37
CA PHE A 193 -1.08 7.69 8.59
C PHE A 193 0.05 7.04 9.41
N PHE A 194 0.73 7.82 10.25
CA PHE A 194 1.76 7.30 11.14
C PHE A 194 1.16 6.36 12.21
N ALA A 195 0.08 6.78 12.86
CA ALA A 195 -0.64 5.96 13.84
C ALA A 195 -1.18 4.67 13.22
N PHE A 196 -1.75 4.74 12.03
CA PHE A 196 -2.19 3.57 11.27
C PHE A 196 -1.02 2.62 10.98
N GLY A 197 0.12 3.14 10.52
CA GLY A 197 1.33 2.35 10.30
C GLY A 197 1.84 1.67 11.58
N LEU A 198 1.77 2.33 12.74
CA LEU A 198 2.10 1.73 14.04
C LEU A 198 1.15 0.59 14.40
N LEU A 199 -0.16 0.75 14.19
CA LEU A 199 -1.15 -0.31 14.44
C LEU A 199 -0.89 -1.53 13.55
N VAL A 200 -0.58 -1.32 12.27
CA VAL A 200 -0.24 -2.41 11.34
C VAL A 200 1.05 -3.11 11.76
N ALA A 201 2.09 -2.35 12.12
CA ALA A 201 3.35 -2.91 12.60
C ALA A 201 3.17 -3.73 13.89
N ALA A 202 2.36 -3.23 14.83
CA ALA A 202 2.02 -3.92 16.08
C ALA A 202 1.22 -5.21 15.83
N LEU A 203 0.26 -5.18 14.89
CA LEU A 203 -0.48 -6.37 14.48
C LEU A 203 0.46 -7.44 13.89
N ILE A 204 1.37 -7.05 13.00
CA ILE A 204 2.36 -7.97 12.40
C ILE A 204 3.24 -8.61 13.48
N LEU A 205 3.74 -7.81 14.42
CA LEU A 205 4.53 -8.32 15.56
C LEU A 205 3.71 -9.28 16.42
N SER A 206 2.46 -8.95 16.71
CA SER A 206 1.56 -9.80 17.46
C SER A 206 1.36 -11.16 16.78
N LEU A 207 1.10 -11.18 15.49
CA LEU A 207 0.93 -12.43 14.72
C LEU A 207 2.23 -13.27 14.71
N ARG A 208 3.39 -12.60 14.72
CA ARG A 208 4.70 -13.26 14.76
C ARG A 208 4.99 -13.93 16.10
N PHE A 209 4.66 -13.24 17.23
CA PHE A 209 5.00 -13.67 18.57
C PHE A 209 3.86 -14.39 19.31
N ALA A 210 2.66 -14.43 18.74
CA ALA A 210 1.54 -15.21 19.23
C ALA A 210 0.94 -16.11 18.12
N PRO A 211 1.70 -17.10 17.59
CA PRO A 211 1.27 -17.93 16.47
C PRO A 211 0.04 -18.81 16.77
N THR A 212 -0.22 -19.06 18.06
CA THR A 212 -1.38 -19.83 18.53
C THR A 212 -2.64 -19.00 18.70
N SER A 213 -2.54 -17.66 18.56
CA SER A 213 -3.68 -16.75 18.75
C SER A 213 -4.81 -17.01 17.74
N PRO A 214 -6.08 -16.71 18.12
CA PRO A 214 -7.19 -16.75 17.17
C PRO A 214 -6.95 -15.91 15.92
N LEU A 215 -6.32 -14.75 16.07
CA LEU A 215 -5.95 -13.89 14.95
C LEU A 215 -4.94 -14.56 14.03
N ALA A 216 -3.88 -15.17 14.59
CA ALA A 216 -2.88 -15.88 13.79
C ALA A 216 -3.50 -17.05 13.03
N ARG A 217 -4.44 -17.79 13.66
CA ARG A 217 -5.20 -18.86 12.97
C ARG A 217 -6.08 -18.30 11.86
N LEU A 218 -6.76 -17.18 12.10
CA LEU A 218 -7.60 -16.52 11.09
C LEU A 218 -6.76 -16.08 9.88
N PHE A 219 -5.68 -15.33 10.10
CA PHE A 219 -4.81 -14.86 9.01
C PHE A 219 -4.00 -16.00 8.36
N GLY A 220 -3.71 -17.08 9.08
CA GLY A 220 -3.08 -18.29 8.57
C GLY A 220 -4.03 -19.27 7.89
N TRP A 221 -5.35 -19.03 7.93
CA TRP A 221 -6.33 -19.86 7.26
C TRP A 221 -6.10 -19.90 5.74
N GLY A 222 -6.14 -21.09 5.14
CA GLY A 222 -5.75 -21.33 3.75
C GLY A 222 -6.27 -20.33 2.73
N PRO A 223 -7.58 -20.02 2.68
CA PRO A 223 -8.14 -19.00 1.80
C PRO A 223 -7.59 -17.60 2.04
N MET A 224 -7.43 -17.17 3.31
CA MET A 224 -6.85 -15.85 3.63
C MET A 224 -5.39 -15.77 3.20
N ALA A 225 -4.62 -16.80 3.48
CA ALA A 225 -3.23 -16.90 3.04
C ALA A 225 -3.12 -16.91 1.50
N TYR A 226 -4.09 -17.52 0.81
CA TYR A 226 -4.15 -17.50 -0.65
C TYR A 226 -4.44 -16.09 -1.18
N VAL A 227 -5.42 -15.38 -0.63
CA VAL A 227 -5.68 -13.96 -0.95
C VAL A 227 -4.41 -13.13 -0.76
N GLY A 228 -3.67 -13.36 0.33
CA GLY A 228 -2.38 -12.71 0.56
C GLY A 228 -1.35 -12.98 -0.54
N ARG A 229 -1.29 -14.22 -1.07
CA ARG A 229 -0.37 -14.55 -2.19
C ARG A 229 -0.71 -13.86 -3.50
N VAL A 230 -2.00 -13.70 -3.80
CA VAL A 230 -2.47 -13.06 -5.04
C VAL A 230 -2.73 -11.55 -4.87
N SER A 231 -2.48 -10.98 -3.69
CA SER A 231 -2.82 -9.59 -3.33
C SER A 231 -2.22 -8.56 -4.28
N TYR A 232 -1.00 -8.79 -4.78
CA TYR A 232 -0.39 -7.91 -5.77
C TYR A 232 -1.21 -7.83 -7.05
N SER A 233 -1.65 -8.97 -7.58
CA SER A 233 -2.49 -9.00 -8.78
C SER A 233 -3.86 -8.36 -8.52
N ILE A 234 -4.45 -8.59 -7.33
CA ILE A 234 -5.69 -7.91 -6.92
C ILE A 234 -5.49 -6.39 -6.90
N TYR A 235 -4.37 -5.93 -6.33
CA TYR A 235 -4.04 -4.51 -6.31
C TYR A 235 -3.90 -3.93 -7.72
N LEU A 236 -3.25 -4.63 -8.64
CA LEU A 236 -3.10 -4.15 -10.02
C LEU A 236 -4.45 -4.00 -10.75
N TRP A 237 -5.37 -4.95 -10.57
CA TRP A 237 -6.61 -4.99 -11.35
C TRP A 237 -7.80 -4.27 -10.73
N HIS A 238 -7.82 -4.05 -9.39
CA HIS A 238 -9.00 -3.47 -8.75
C HIS A 238 -9.37 -2.09 -9.30
N TYR A 239 -8.40 -1.20 -9.46
CA TYR A 239 -8.67 0.19 -9.87
C TYR A 239 -9.07 0.31 -11.35
N PRO A 240 -8.38 -0.32 -12.32
CA PRO A 240 -8.85 -0.38 -13.71
C PRO A 240 -10.28 -0.94 -13.82
N VAL A 241 -10.59 -2.03 -13.13
CA VAL A 241 -11.95 -2.62 -13.13
C VAL A 241 -12.95 -1.63 -12.57
N TYR A 242 -12.69 -1.01 -11.41
CA TYR A 242 -13.61 -0.03 -10.81
C TYR A 242 -13.81 1.21 -11.68
N SER A 243 -12.79 1.64 -12.40
CA SER A 243 -12.85 2.79 -13.30
C SER A 243 -13.60 2.50 -14.61
N LEU A 244 -13.50 1.27 -15.11
CA LEU A 244 -14.12 0.88 -16.38
C LEU A 244 -15.53 0.28 -16.21
N VAL A 245 -15.76 -0.52 -15.15
CA VAL A 245 -17.04 -1.14 -14.86
C VAL A 245 -17.87 -0.20 -14.00
N THR A 246 -18.56 0.74 -14.62
CA THR A 246 -19.38 1.77 -13.96
C THR A 246 -20.86 1.52 -14.21
N HIS A 247 -21.74 2.06 -13.34
CA HIS A 247 -23.17 2.07 -13.55
C HIS A 247 -23.54 2.57 -14.96
N TYR A 248 -22.97 3.69 -15.36
CA TYR A 248 -23.24 4.33 -16.67
C TYR A 248 -22.99 3.37 -17.85
N ARG A 249 -22.04 2.45 -17.75
CA ARG A 249 -21.73 1.50 -18.84
C ARG A 249 -22.49 0.19 -18.75
N THR A 250 -22.81 -0.24 -17.54
CA THR A 250 -23.41 -1.57 -17.31
C THR A 250 -24.91 -1.53 -17.08
N GLY A 251 -25.45 -0.37 -16.70
CA GLY A 251 -26.84 -0.25 -16.23
C GLY A 251 -27.09 -0.92 -14.88
N ILE A 252 -26.04 -1.42 -14.19
CA ILE A 252 -26.14 -2.16 -12.95
C ILE A 252 -25.80 -1.25 -11.78
N ASP A 253 -26.50 -1.39 -10.67
CA ASP A 253 -26.34 -0.58 -9.46
C ASP A 253 -26.05 -1.39 -8.19
N GLY A 254 -25.68 -0.65 -7.14
CA GLY A 254 -25.63 -1.12 -5.76
C GLY A 254 -24.76 -2.36 -5.57
N TYR A 255 -25.26 -3.33 -4.82
CA TYR A 255 -24.51 -4.56 -4.51
C TYR A 255 -24.24 -5.44 -5.73
N ALA A 256 -25.10 -5.39 -6.76
CA ALA A 256 -24.89 -6.14 -7.99
C ALA A 256 -23.67 -5.61 -8.76
N LEU A 257 -23.52 -4.29 -8.89
CA LEU A 257 -22.34 -3.67 -9.49
C LEU A 257 -21.06 -4.00 -8.69
N PHE A 258 -21.17 -3.95 -7.35
CA PHE A 258 -20.03 -4.32 -6.50
C PHE A 258 -19.61 -5.78 -6.71
N ALA A 259 -20.58 -6.72 -6.78
CA ALA A 259 -20.29 -8.13 -7.06
C ALA A 259 -19.63 -8.34 -8.42
N VAL A 260 -20.12 -7.66 -9.48
CA VAL A 260 -19.51 -7.75 -10.82
C VAL A 260 -18.06 -7.25 -10.80
N ARG A 261 -17.80 -6.11 -10.15
CA ARG A 261 -16.43 -5.57 -9.98
C ARG A 261 -15.53 -6.54 -9.22
N LEU A 262 -16.03 -7.15 -8.15
CA LEU A 262 -15.27 -8.11 -7.35
C LEU A 262 -14.92 -9.37 -8.15
N ILE A 263 -15.89 -9.93 -8.87
CA ILE A 263 -15.70 -11.10 -9.74
C ILE A 263 -14.71 -10.79 -10.87
N ALA A 264 -14.88 -9.66 -11.55
CA ALA A 264 -13.98 -9.27 -12.64
C ALA A 264 -12.54 -9.04 -12.15
N THR A 265 -12.39 -8.34 -11.01
CA THR A 265 -11.08 -8.14 -10.36
C THR A 265 -10.46 -9.48 -9.99
N GLY A 266 -11.22 -10.37 -9.37
CA GLY A 266 -10.76 -11.71 -8.99
C GLY A 266 -10.30 -12.54 -10.19
N ALA A 267 -11.11 -12.59 -11.24
CA ALA A 267 -10.78 -13.34 -12.47
C ALA A 267 -9.50 -12.83 -13.13
N LEU A 268 -9.38 -11.50 -13.36
CA LEU A 268 -8.19 -10.90 -13.95
C LEU A 268 -6.95 -11.08 -13.07
N SER A 269 -7.13 -11.01 -11.74
CA SER A 269 -6.04 -11.21 -10.78
C SER A 269 -5.51 -12.64 -10.82
N LEU A 270 -6.39 -13.63 -10.91
CA LEU A 270 -6.01 -15.04 -11.02
C LEU A 270 -5.29 -15.31 -12.34
N VAL A 271 -5.83 -14.83 -13.45
CA VAL A 271 -5.16 -14.97 -14.77
C VAL A 271 -3.76 -14.35 -14.69
N SER A 272 -3.65 -13.12 -14.22
CA SER A 272 -2.36 -12.41 -14.12
C SER A 272 -1.38 -13.02 -13.12
N TYR A 273 -1.86 -13.80 -12.15
CA TYR A 273 -1.02 -14.48 -11.16
C TYR A 273 -0.39 -15.76 -11.70
N TYR A 274 -1.10 -16.48 -12.58
CA TYR A 274 -0.66 -17.77 -13.14
C TYR A 274 0.05 -17.67 -14.49
N VAL A 275 0.00 -16.51 -15.13
CA VAL A 275 0.74 -16.19 -16.37
C VAL A 275 2.07 -15.52 -16.03
#